data_c065e0550faeed040ce6c43a8e55ea3d
#
_entry.id   c065e0550faeed040ce6c43a8e55ea3d
#
_cell.length_a   1.000
_cell.length_b   1.000
_cell.length_c   1.000
_cell.angle_alpha   90.00
_cell.angle_beta   90.00
_cell.angle_gamma   90.00
#
_symmetry.space_group_name_H-M   'P 1'
#
loop_
_entity.id
_entity.type
_entity.pdbx_description
1 polymer ?
#
loop_
_entity_poly.entity_id
_entity_poly.type
_entity_poly.pdbx_seq_one_letter_code
_entity_poly.pdbx_strand_id
1 'polypeptide(L)'
;HITSSTTYLTTYTFNDTMAKGMTYSKDAVIAIYDSKDAADSTNVNNVDRSGAIAVWKSSDAEPKFSATYGTSGDDPTMKIEMTKAGLNELNKKYSDKYIVVYYTAKVNTNDSVVLGDKGNPNDVSLTWKRTSTNYYDILKDKCIVYSYGYDLTKKFSDDKGDATKVRFVVKNKTDNYYLVATGSNGVYQVTGKSATEADATQFSPSSAGKLVINGIEADEYAFTETHSDAGYSLLKKDITVKVTETKANITPTIANITGIQSKADTDSTANDGVANGTALNNNVTVQTIAASATVDDTKATMTKQGESDNAYVNMEVTNQKQFLLPMTGGAGSYLLIIAGVVIAGCGFIIIKKNKKRKEVQ
;
A
#
# COMPACT_ATOMS: atom_id res chain seq x y z
N HIS A 1 -1.14 30.17 -3.63
CA HIS A 1 -1.18 31.28 -4.61
C HIS A 1 -0.86 32.61 -3.94
N ILE A 2 0.08 33.38 -4.49
CA ILE A 2 0.53 34.69 -3.96
C ILE A 2 -0.09 35.76 -4.82
N THR A 3 -0.99 36.57 -4.27
CA THR A 3 -1.90 37.41 -5.05
C THR A 3 -1.60 38.91 -5.06
N SER A 4 -0.46 39.39 -4.53
CA SER A 4 -0.24 40.85 -4.46
C SER A 4 1.13 41.28 -4.98
N SER A 5 1.16 42.21 -5.93
CA SER A 5 2.35 42.81 -6.48
C SER A 5 3.04 43.83 -5.55
N THR A 6 2.35 44.28 -4.51
CA THR A 6 2.86 45.31 -3.56
C THR A 6 3.19 44.79 -2.19
N THR A 7 2.78 43.55 -1.88
CA THR A 7 3.03 42.88 -0.60
C THR A 7 4.03 41.76 -0.79
N TYR A 8 5.15 41.82 -0.11
CA TYR A 8 6.22 40.86 -0.22
C TYR A 8 6.17 39.83 0.89
N LEU A 9 6.46 38.58 0.56
CA LEU A 9 6.73 37.52 1.53
C LEU A 9 8.06 37.76 2.24
N THR A 10 8.05 37.73 3.55
CA THR A 10 9.25 37.77 4.39
C THR A 10 9.65 36.41 4.92
N THR A 11 8.69 35.50 5.06
CA THR A 11 8.89 34.09 5.35
C THR A 11 7.93 33.24 4.55
N TYR A 12 8.33 32.02 4.24
CA TYR A 12 7.49 31.00 3.60
C TYR A 12 8.02 29.62 3.94
N THR A 13 7.28 28.89 4.75
CA THR A 13 7.76 27.65 5.38
C THR A 13 6.70 26.57 5.30
N PHE A 14 7.08 25.40 4.80
CA PHE A 14 6.31 24.16 4.93
C PHE A 14 6.84 23.38 6.11
N ASN A 15 5.94 22.87 6.94
CA ASN A 15 6.23 21.88 7.97
C ASN A 15 5.35 20.67 7.71
N ASP A 16 5.96 19.51 7.72
CA ASP A 16 5.30 18.25 7.48
C ASP A 16 5.70 17.26 8.57
N THR A 17 4.74 16.48 9.05
CA THR A 17 4.94 15.45 10.08
C THR A 17 4.23 14.19 9.66
N MET A 18 4.99 13.13 9.42
CA MET A 18 4.45 11.82 9.07
C MET A 18 4.36 10.92 10.30
N ALA A 19 3.46 9.95 10.27
CA ALA A 19 3.44 8.88 11.26
C ALA A 19 4.79 8.13 11.28
N LYS A 20 5.19 7.65 12.47
CA LYS A 20 6.44 6.92 12.70
C LYS A 20 6.66 5.67 11.83
N GLY A 21 5.59 5.16 11.22
CA GLY A 21 5.63 4.06 10.24
C GLY A 21 6.17 4.44 8.86
N MET A 22 6.55 5.70 8.64
CA MET A 22 7.03 6.21 7.35
C MET A 22 8.39 6.88 7.49
N THR A 23 9.10 7.03 6.37
CA THR A 23 10.42 7.68 6.31
C THR A 23 10.55 8.52 5.05
N TYR A 24 10.98 9.79 5.17
CA TYR A 24 11.26 10.65 4.02
C TYR A 24 12.44 10.14 3.20
N SER A 25 12.30 10.16 1.87
CA SER A 25 13.38 9.86 0.93
C SER A 25 14.40 11.02 0.83
N LYS A 26 14.09 12.18 1.42
CA LYS A 26 14.93 13.40 1.43
C LYS A 26 15.19 13.96 0.03
N ASP A 27 14.23 13.86 -0.84
CA ASP A 27 14.26 14.24 -2.25
C ASP A 27 13.36 15.43 -2.58
N ALA A 28 13.06 16.27 -1.59
CA ALA A 28 12.15 17.40 -1.73
C ALA A 28 12.54 18.33 -2.87
N VAL A 29 11.56 18.69 -3.69
CA VAL A 29 11.66 19.60 -4.84
C VAL A 29 10.49 20.57 -4.79
N ILE A 30 10.73 21.83 -5.13
CA ILE A 30 9.69 22.83 -5.34
C ILE A 30 9.55 23.06 -6.84
N ALA A 31 8.32 22.95 -7.34
CA ALA A 31 7.99 23.34 -8.70
C ALA A 31 6.98 24.49 -8.71
N ILE A 32 7.13 25.39 -9.66
CA ILE A 32 6.28 26.56 -9.83
C ILE A 32 5.54 26.44 -11.14
N TYR A 33 4.24 26.68 -11.11
CA TYR A 33 3.33 26.56 -12.25
C TYR A 33 2.64 27.88 -12.54
N ASP A 34 2.34 28.09 -13.82
CA ASP A 34 1.70 29.30 -14.30
C ASP A 34 0.20 29.38 -13.96
N SER A 35 -0.45 28.23 -13.85
CA SER A 35 -1.88 28.14 -13.54
C SER A 35 -2.18 27.06 -12.48
N LYS A 36 -3.36 27.19 -11.86
CA LYS A 36 -3.86 26.19 -10.92
C LYS A 36 -4.05 24.82 -11.61
N ASP A 37 -4.60 24.84 -12.82
CA ASP A 37 -4.86 23.61 -13.57
C ASP A 37 -3.56 22.88 -13.91
N ALA A 38 -2.50 23.60 -14.25
CA ALA A 38 -1.18 23.01 -14.46
C ALA A 38 -0.59 22.43 -13.16
N ALA A 39 -0.78 23.09 -12.03
CA ALA A 39 -0.34 22.59 -10.73
C ALA A 39 -1.13 21.36 -10.27
N ASP A 40 -2.44 21.35 -10.51
CA ASP A 40 -3.34 20.25 -10.10
C ASP A 40 -3.26 19.03 -11.06
N SER A 41 -2.81 19.22 -12.29
CA SER A 41 -2.73 18.15 -13.30
C SER A 41 -1.58 17.15 -13.07
N THR A 42 -0.74 17.40 -12.07
CA THR A 42 0.41 16.55 -11.77
C THR A 42 -0.04 15.19 -11.23
N ASN A 43 0.42 14.12 -11.87
CA ASN A 43 0.13 12.77 -11.43
C ASN A 43 0.93 12.44 -10.16
N VAL A 44 0.24 12.07 -9.10
CA VAL A 44 0.85 11.73 -7.79
C VAL A 44 1.77 10.51 -7.90
N ASN A 45 1.43 9.54 -8.75
CA ASN A 45 2.19 8.29 -8.91
C ASN A 45 3.40 8.42 -9.85
N ASN A 46 3.38 9.39 -10.74
CA ASN A 46 4.45 9.64 -11.70
C ASN A 46 4.63 11.14 -11.86
N VAL A 47 5.37 11.73 -10.92
CA VAL A 47 5.51 13.18 -10.79
C VAL A 47 6.17 13.74 -12.06
N ASP A 48 5.35 14.13 -13.01
CA ASP A 48 5.77 14.87 -14.19
C ASP A 48 5.78 16.36 -13.88
N ARG A 49 6.96 16.96 -13.90
CA ARG A 49 7.18 18.39 -13.71
C ARG A 49 7.30 19.14 -15.02
N SER A 50 6.98 18.51 -16.13
CA SER A 50 7.18 19.08 -17.47
C SER A 50 6.42 20.38 -17.72
N GLY A 51 5.28 20.57 -17.04
CA GLY A 51 4.51 21.82 -17.09
C GLY A 51 4.98 22.93 -16.13
N ALA A 52 6.03 22.68 -15.32
CA ALA A 52 6.54 23.67 -14.41
C ALA A 52 7.36 24.76 -15.13
N ILE A 53 7.13 26.03 -14.77
CA ILE A 53 7.92 27.17 -15.29
C ILE A 53 9.23 27.37 -14.52
N ALA A 54 9.36 26.79 -13.33
CA ALA A 54 10.60 26.68 -12.58
C ALA A 54 10.59 25.43 -11.68
N VAL A 55 11.76 24.81 -11.51
CA VAL A 55 11.98 23.69 -10.61
C VAL A 55 13.21 23.96 -9.77
N TRP A 56 13.06 23.93 -8.45
CA TRP A 56 14.11 24.19 -7.48
C TRP A 56 14.43 22.95 -6.65
N LYS A 57 15.72 22.75 -6.39
CA LYS A 57 16.24 21.69 -5.51
C LYS A 57 17.05 22.31 -4.40
N SER A 58 17.05 21.71 -3.22
CA SER A 58 17.90 22.13 -2.10
C SER A 58 19.42 21.98 -2.40
N SER A 59 19.77 21.18 -3.40
CA SER A 59 21.13 20.93 -3.87
C SER A 59 21.59 21.89 -4.99
N ASP A 60 20.78 22.83 -5.41
CA ASP A 60 21.16 23.82 -6.43
C ASP A 60 22.34 24.69 -5.91
N ALA A 61 23.17 25.23 -6.81
CA ALA A 61 24.32 26.07 -6.45
C ALA A 61 23.91 27.32 -5.67
N GLU A 62 22.73 27.86 -5.99
CA GLU A 62 22.06 28.92 -5.23
C GLU A 62 20.70 28.44 -4.78
N PRO A 63 20.61 27.69 -3.68
CA PRO A 63 19.37 27.04 -3.27
C PRO A 63 18.32 28.10 -2.90
N LYS A 64 17.13 27.92 -3.45
CA LYS A 64 15.98 28.81 -3.20
C LYS A 64 15.23 28.42 -1.92
N PHE A 65 15.48 27.22 -1.41
CA PHE A 65 14.97 26.74 -0.13
C PHE A 65 16.00 25.83 0.56
N SER A 66 15.82 25.64 1.84
CA SER A 66 16.47 24.59 2.63
C SER A 66 15.45 23.55 3.01
N ALA A 67 15.85 22.28 3.05
CA ALA A 67 15.06 21.17 3.59
C ALA A 67 15.76 20.57 4.80
N THR A 68 15.11 20.58 5.94
CA THR A 68 15.61 20.01 7.19
C THR A 68 14.72 18.87 7.62
N TYR A 69 15.35 17.75 8.00
CA TYR A 69 14.66 16.55 8.44
C TYR A 69 14.99 16.27 9.89
N GLY A 70 14.00 15.86 10.67
CA GLY A 70 14.13 15.60 12.10
C GLY A 70 13.04 14.68 12.61
N THR A 71 12.77 14.76 13.90
CA THR A 71 11.69 14.03 14.58
C THR A 71 10.94 14.94 15.54
N SER A 72 9.66 14.64 15.75
CA SER A 72 8.85 15.21 16.83
C SER A 72 8.31 14.04 17.64
N GLY A 73 8.92 13.75 18.81
CA GLY A 73 8.76 12.44 19.43
C GLY A 73 9.34 11.35 18.52
N ASP A 74 8.50 10.36 18.19
CA ASP A 74 8.86 9.27 17.26
C ASP A 74 8.49 9.58 15.80
N ASP A 75 7.77 10.66 15.55
CA ASP A 75 7.24 10.98 14.23
C ASP A 75 8.28 11.74 13.38
N PRO A 76 8.58 11.29 12.16
CA PRO A 76 9.47 11.99 11.25
C PRO A 76 8.92 13.36 10.86
N THR A 77 9.78 14.36 10.80
CA THR A 77 9.43 15.72 10.39
C THR A 77 10.28 16.18 9.21
N MET A 78 9.67 17.03 8.38
CA MET A 78 10.34 17.76 7.32
C MET A 78 9.98 19.23 7.42
N LYS A 79 10.98 20.13 7.36
CA LYS A 79 10.79 21.57 7.29
C LYS A 79 11.44 22.08 6.01
N ILE A 80 10.67 22.77 5.19
CA ILE A 80 11.16 23.45 3.99
C ILE A 80 11.00 24.94 4.21
N GLU A 81 12.11 25.66 4.25
CA GLU A 81 12.16 27.12 4.41
C GLU A 81 12.71 27.78 3.15
N MET A 82 12.01 28.79 2.65
CA MET A 82 12.54 29.60 1.57
C MET A 82 13.75 30.41 2.06
N THR A 83 14.83 30.36 1.28
CA THR A 83 15.98 31.23 1.48
C THR A 83 15.65 32.68 1.07
N LYS A 84 16.53 33.62 1.44
CA LYS A 84 16.40 34.99 0.95
C LYS A 84 16.37 35.07 -0.58
N ALA A 85 17.15 34.24 -1.26
CA ALA A 85 17.15 34.15 -2.72
C ALA A 85 15.82 33.62 -3.26
N GLY A 86 15.26 32.58 -2.62
CA GLY A 86 13.95 32.04 -2.97
C GLY A 86 12.82 33.04 -2.76
N LEU A 87 12.78 33.72 -1.62
CA LEU A 87 11.80 34.78 -1.34
C LEU A 87 11.88 35.92 -2.35
N ASN A 88 13.09 36.35 -2.73
CA ASN A 88 13.27 37.37 -3.75
C ASN A 88 12.71 36.93 -5.11
N GLU A 89 12.91 35.67 -5.51
CA GLU A 89 12.36 35.17 -6.77
C GLU A 89 10.84 35.04 -6.71
N LEU A 90 10.28 34.52 -5.61
CA LEU A 90 8.84 34.43 -5.42
C LEU A 90 8.21 35.83 -5.52
N ASN A 91 8.75 36.79 -4.82
CA ASN A 91 8.21 38.16 -4.79
C ASN A 91 8.30 38.89 -6.13
N LYS A 92 9.38 38.65 -6.91
CA LYS A 92 9.65 39.43 -8.12
C LYS A 92 9.17 38.78 -9.41
N LYS A 93 9.25 37.43 -9.48
CA LYS A 93 8.97 36.71 -10.72
C LYS A 93 7.71 35.87 -10.64
N TYR A 94 7.37 35.37 -9.45
CA TYR A 94 6.37 34.33 -9.26
C TYR A 94 5.26 34.72 -8.27
N SER A 95 4.99 36.03 -8.12
CA SER A 95 4.05 36.55 -7.13
C SER A 95 2.61 36.10 -7.34
N ASP A 96 2.24 35.72 -8.54
CA ASP A 96 0.90 35.25 -8.94
C ASP A 96 0.87 33.79 -9.37
N LYS A 97 1.93 33.03 -9.06
CA LYS A 97 2.11 31.66 -9.50
C LYS A 97 1.73 30.63 -8.43
N TYR A 98 1.67 29.37 -8.84
CA TYR A 98 1.29 28.24 -8.01
C TYR A 98 2.53 27.44 -7.64
N ILE A 99 2.69 27.16 -6.35
CA ILE A 99 3.83 26.45 -5.80
C ILE A 99 3.38 25.06 -5.39
N VAL A 100 4.10 24.04 -5.85
CA VAL A 100 3.90 22.65 -5.45
C VAL A 100 5.19 22.12 -4.85
N VAL A 101 5.09 21.53 -3.68
CA VAL A 101 6.20 20.80 -3.03
C VAL A 101 6.02 19.32 -3.30
N TYR A 102 7.04 18.71 -3.88
CA TYR A 102 7.12 17.27 -4.12
C TYR A 102 8.15 16.64 -3.22
N TYR A 103 7.80 15.55 -2.63
CA TYR A 103 8.72 14.69 -1.90
C TYR A 103 8.18 13.25 -1.94
N THR A 104 9.06 12.29 -1.71
CA THR A 104 8.65 10.90 -1.55
C THR A 104 8.92 10.40 -0.13
N ALA A 105 8.11 9.44 0.27
CA ALA A 105 8.26 8.74 1.52
C ALA A 105 8.11 7.23 1.28
N LYS A 106 8.71 6.45 2.15
CA LYS A 106 8.60 4.98 2.16
C LYS A 106 7.84 4.55 3.39
N VAL A 107 6.97 3.58 3.22
CA VAL A 107 6.39 2.83 4.33
C VAL A 107 7.49 1.94 4.91
N ASN A 108 7.69 1.98 6.21
CA ASN A 108 8.74 1.24 6.89
C ASN A 108 8.41 -0.27 6.92
N THR A 109 9.44 -1.07 7.20
CA THR A 109 9.33 -2.53 7.30
C THR A 109 9.27 -3.03 8.74
N ASN A 110 8.97 -2.16 9.67
CA ASN A 110 8.92 -2.44 11.11
C ASN A 110 7.50 -2.35 11.68
N ASP A 111 7.34 -2.72 12.93
CA ASP A 111 6.05 -2.77 13.63
C ASP A 111 5.42 -1.39 13.89
N SER A 112 6.08 -0.29 13.48
CA SER A 112 5.52 1.06 13.64
C SER A 112 4.51 1.43 12.54
N VAL A 113 4.43 0.66 11.47
CA VAL A 113 3.42 0.83 10.42
C VAL A 113 2.07 0.35 10.93
N VAL A 114 1.05 1.20 10.81
CA VAL A 114 -0.33 0.83 11.11
C VAL A 114 -1.01 0.34 9.84
N LEU A 115 -1.35 -0.95 9.82
CA LEU A 115 -2.15 -1.56 8.75
C LEU A 115 -3.65 -1.34 9.03
N GLY A 116 -4.47 -1.35 7.97
CA GLY A 116 -5.92 -1.26 8.06
C GLY A 116 -6.47 0.16 8.15
N ASP A 117 -7.72 0.27 8.60
CA ASP A 117 -8.55 1.47 8.48
C ASP A 117 -8.05 2.69 9.27
N LYS A 118 -7.21 2.50 10.27
CA LYS A 118 -6.63 3.61 11.03
C LYS A 118 -5.55 4.34 10.24
N GLY A 119 -4.75 3.58 9.48
CA GLY A 119 -3.70 4.08 8.59
C GLY A 119 -2.60 4.90 9.26
N ASN A 120 -1.81 5.57 8.45
CA ASN A 120 -0.63 6.33 8.85
C ASN A 120 -0.83 7.79 8.45
N PRO A 121 -1.12 8.69 9.40
CA PRO A 121 -1.39 10.09 9.11
C PRO A 121 -0.14 10.85 8.67
N ASN A 122 -0.36 11.84 7.82
CA ASN A 122 0.60 12.86 7.43
C ASN A 122 -0.07 14.23 7.57
N ASP A 123 0.53 15.09 8.37
CA ASP A 123 0.05 16.43 8.67
C ASP A 123 1.00 17.46 8.06
N VAL A 124 0.47 18.38 7.26
CA VAL A 124 1.24 19.46 6.64
C VAL A 124 0.71 20.83 7.06
N SER A 125 1.60 21.78 7.25
CA SER A 125 1.25 23.19 7.40
C SER A 125 2.14 24.07 6.54
N LEU A 126 1.54 25.09 5.95
CA LEU A 126 2.22 26.19 5.28
C LEU A 126 2.07 27.45 6.15
N THR A 127 3.19 28.02 6.55
CA THR A 127 3.25 29.24 7.34
C THR A 127 3.99 30.33 6.55
N TRP A 128 3.41 31.50 6.46
CA TRP A 128 4.07 32.64 5.81
C TRP A 128 3.77 33.95 6.51
N LYS A 129 4.65 34.92 6.30
CA LYS A 129 4.50 36.29 6.75
C LYS A 129 4.71 37.25 5.58
N ARG A 130 4.02 38.37 5.60
CA ARG A 130 4.11 39.43 4.59
C ARG A 130 4.58 40.72 5.20
N THR A 131 5.16 41.62 4.38
CA THR A 131 5.60 42.94 4.83
C THR A 131 4.46 43.82 5.40
N SER A 132 3.22 43.55 5.00
CA SER A 132 2.03 44.27 5.44
C SER A 132 1.42 43.75 6.74
N THR A 133 1.97 42.69 7.33
CA THR A 133 1.41 42.05 8.53
C THR A 133 2.46 41.82 9.59
N ASN A 134 2.05 41.88 10.87
CA ASN A 134 2.88 41.53 12.02
C ASN A 134 2.64 40.11 12.50
N TYR A 135 1.89 39.30 11.75
CA TYR A 135 1.50 37.94 12.12
C TYR A 135 1.76 36.98 10.96
N TYR A 136 1.79 35.72 11.31
CA TYR A 136 1.87 34.63 10.34
C TYR A 136 0.46 34.23 9.89
N ASP A 137 0.30 34.03 8.60
CA ASP A 137 -0.82 33.27 8.04
C ASP A 137 -0.45 31.78 8.00
N ILE A 138 -1.41 30.92 8.26
CA ILE A 138 -1.21 29.46 8.33
C ILE A 138 -2.28 28.74 7.53
N LEU A 139 -1.87 27.83 6.65
CA LEU A 139 -2.71 26.82 6.01
C LEU A 139 -2.29 25.43 6.50
N LYS A 140 -3.25 24.54 6.59
CA LYS A 140 -3.02 23.17 7.04
C LYS A 140 -3.75 22.19 6.17
N ASP A 141 -3.20 21.00 6.10
CA ASP A 141 -3.84 19.86 5.46
C ASP A 141 -3.39 18.57 6.13
N LYS A 142 -4.16 17.52 5.92
CA LYS A 142 -3.91 16.20 6.46
C LYS A 142 -4.35 15.15 5.47
N CYS A 143 -3.51 14.14 5.27
CA CYS A 143 -3.89 12.93 4.59
C CYS A 143 -3.54 11.70 5.44
N ILE A 144 -4.06 10.54 5.05
CA ILE A 144 -3.77 9.28 5.72
C ILE A 144 -3.35 8.28 4.65
N VAL A 145 -2.21 7.64 4.87
CA VAL A 145 -1.68 6.57 4.01
C VAL A 145 -2.13 5.23 4.58
N TYR A 146 -2.76 4.42 3.75
CA TYR A 146 -3.28 3.12 4.14
C TYR A 146 -2.43 2.00 3.55
N SER A 147 -2.32 0.92 4.31
CA SER A 147 -1.63 -0.29 3.92
C SER A 147 -2.33 -1.48 4.56
N TYR A 148 -2.20 -2.66 3.97
CA TYR A 148 -2.88 -3.87 4.40
C TYR A 148 -1.90 -5.04 4.44
N GLY A 149 -2.38 -6.17 4.92
CA GLY A 149 -1.65 -7.41 4.90
C GLY A 149 -2.54 -8.61 4.56
N TYR A 150 -1.90 -9.74 4.36
CA TYR A 150 -2.54 -11.04 4.21
C TYR A 150 -2.19 -11.94 5.39
N ASP A 151 -3.15 -12.69 5.89
CA ASP A 151 -2.96 -13.80 6.83
C ASP A 151 -3.52 -15.07 6.19
N LEU A 152 -2.65 -15.81 5.52
CA LEU A 152 -2.98 -17.07 4.87
C LEU A 152 -2.65 -18.25 5.79
N THR A 153 -3.61 -19.16 5.94
CA THR A 153 -3.42 -20.44 6.60
C THR A 153 -3.34 -21.55 5.54
N LYS A 154 -2.17 -22.16 5.43
CA LYS A 154 -1.93 -23.29 4.54
C LYS A 154 -2.25 -24.61 5.23
N LYS A 155 -3.08 -25.43 4.61
CA LYS A 155 -3.49 -26.75 5.08
C LYS A 155 -3.24 -27.82 4.02
N PHE A 156 -3.32 -29.08 4.45
CA PHE A 156 -3.31 -30.25 3.62
C PHE A 156 -4.50 -31.12 3.96
N SER A 157 -5.04 -31.85 2.97
CA SER A 157 -6.29 -32.60 3.12
C SER A 157 -6.25 -33.75 4.14
N ASP A 158 -5.07 -34.17 4.56
CA ASP A 158 -4.85 -35.21 5.59
C ASP A 158 -4.02 -34.72 6.78
N ASP A 159 -3.78 -33.40 6.85
CA ASP A 159 -3.00 -32.72 7.91
C ASP A 159 -1.56 -33.24 8.09
N LYS A 160 -0.97 -33.86 7.04
CA LYS A 160 0.37 -34.48 7.11
C LYS A 160 1.43 -33.80 6.24
N GLY A 161 1.04 -32.85 5.40
CA GLY A 161 1.99 -32.15 4.54
C GLY A 161 2.84 -31.13 5.29
N ASP A 162 4.02 -30.85 4.76
CA ASP A 162 4.95 -29.86 5.27
C ASP A 162 4.71 -28.52 4.57
N ALA A 163 4.09 -27.57 5.26
CA ALA A 163 3.78 -26.24 4.72
C ALA A 163 5.05 -25.44 4.36
N THR A 164 6.20 -25.75 4.97
CA THR A 164 7.46 -25.07 4.67
C THR A 164 8.01 -25.40 3.28
N LYS A 165 7.48 -26.41 2.61
CA LYS A 165 7.81 -26.79 1.22
C LYS A 165 6.98 -26.02 0.19
N VAL A 166 5.88 -25.41 0.62
CA VAL A 166 5.01 -24.65 -0.27
C VAL A 166 5.64 -23.30 -0.64
N ARG A 167 5.44 -22.90 -1.88
CA ARG A 167 5.89 -21.60 -2.39
C ARG A 167 4.76 -20.91 -3.13
N PHE A 168 4.62 -19.63 -2.87
CA PHE A 168 3.73 -18.74 -3.59
C PHE A 168 4.51 -17.61 -4.21
N VAL A 169 4.11 -17.16 -5.40
CA VAL A 169 4.41 -15.82 -5.91
C VAL A 169 3.12 -15.02 -5.89
N VAL A 170 3.24 -13.71 -5.67
CA VAL A 170 2.07 -12.82 -5.59
C VAL A 170 2.22 -11.71 -6.62
N LYS A 171 1.23 -11.61 -7.50
CA LYS A 171 1.16 -10.59 -8.55
C LYS A 171 0.07 -9.58 -8.23
N ASN A 172 0.42 -8.30 -8.20
CA ASN A 172 -0.58 -7.22 -8.29
C ASN A 172 -1.12 -7.19 -9.72
N LYS A 173 -2.41 -7.44 -9.88
CA LYS A 173 -3.10 -7.46 -11.18
C LYS A 173 -3.52 -6.07 -11.65
N THR A 174 -3.76 -5.16 -10.71
CA THR A 174 -4.16 -3.77 -11.01
C THR A 174 -3.02 -3.04 -11.72
N ASP A 175 -1.82 -3.09 -11.15
CA ASP A 175 -0.63 -2.36 -11.61
C ASP A 175 0.39 -3.24 -12.35
N ASN A 176 0.10 -4.53 -12.50
CA ASN A 176 0.87 -5.51 -13.26
C ASN A 176 2.34 -5.66 -12.82
N TYR A 177 2.57 -5.90 -11.53
CA TYR A 177 3.89 -6.20 -10.97
C TYR A 177 3.83 -7.36 -9.99
N TYR A 178 4.97 -8.00 -9.72
CA TYR A 178 5.13 -9.02 -8.68
C TYR A 178 5.68 -8.41 -7.40
N LEU A 179 5.26 -8.94 -6.25
CA LEU A 179 5.77 -8.50 -4.95
C LEU A 179 7.20 -8.97 -4.73
N VAL A 180 8.04 -8.04 -4.27
CA VAL A 180 9.36 -8.31 -3.69
C VAL A 180 9.28 -7.98 -2.21
N ALA A 181 9.74 -8.92 -1.36
CA ALA A 181 9.62 -8.81 0.08
C ALA A 181 10.85 -9.37 0.79
N THR A 182 11.06 -8.93 2.01
CA THR A 182 12.03 -9.51 2.96
C THR A 182 11.28 -10.21 4.07
N GLY A 183 11.84 -11.28 4.60
CA GLY A 183 11.23 -12.05 5.67
C GLY A 183 11.56 -13.53 5.59
N SER A 184 11.06 -14.29 6.56
CA SER A 184 11.25 -15.75 6.66
C SER A 184 10.23 -16.34 7.62
N ASN A 185 10.20 -17.68 7.68
CA ASN A 185 9.33 -18.40 8.62
C ASN A 185 7.86 -17.95 8.61
N GLY A 186 7.35 -17.71 7.40
CA GLY A 186 5.94 -17.35 7.20
C GLY A 186 5.58 -15.90 7.49
N VAL A 187 6.55 -15.02 7.75
CA VAL A 187 6.28 -13.57 7.95
C VAL A 187 7.15 -12.75 7.02
N TYR A 188 6.52 -11.94 6.19
CA TYR A 188 7.19 -11.15 5.16
C TYR A 188 6.70 -9.71 5.16
N GLN A 189 7.61 -8.80 4.83
CA GLN A 189 7.33 -7.38 4.60
C GLN A 189 7.65 -7.03 3.15
N VAL A 190 6.69 -6.50 2.42
CA VAL A 190 6.89 -6.01 1.05
C VAL A 190 7.88 -4.84 1.07
N THR A 191 8.89 -4.92 0.22
CA THR A 191 9.98 -3.92 0.13
C THR A 191 10.18 -3.39 -1.29
N GLY A 192 9.51 -3.99 -2.28
CA GLY A 192 9.68 -3.59 -3.66
C GLY A 192 8.72 -4.29 -4.62
N LYS A 193 8.91 -3.99 -5.88
CA LYS A 193 8.11 -4.45 -7.03
C LYS A 193 9.04 -5.04 -8.09
N SER A 194 8.63 -6.10 -8.77
CA SER A 194 9.35 -6.66 -9.94
C SER A 194 8.42 -6.78 -11.13
N ALA A 195 8.93 -6.50 -12.33
CA ALA A 195 8.21 -6.70 -13.57
C ALA A 195 8.12 -8.18 -13.97
N THR A 196 8.98 -9.05 -13.44
CA THR A 196 9.08 -10.46 -13.79
C THR A 196 8.84 -11.37 -12.59
N GLU A 197 8.24 -12.54 -12.83
CA GLU A 197 8.03 -13.55 -11.81
C GLU A 197 9.35 -14.14 -11.30
N ALA A 198 10.37 -14.22 -12.16
CA ALA A 198 11.68 -14.79 -11.80
C ALA A 198 12.38 -14.02 -10.67
N ASP A 199 12.13 -12.69 -10.59
CA ASP A 199 12.70 -11.83 -9.57
C ASP A 199 11.74 -11.59 -8.39
N ALA A 200 10.56 -12.24 -8.41
CA ALA A 200 9.58 -12.15 -7.34
C ALA A 200 10.01 -12.94 -6.09
N THR A 201 9.54 -12.51 -4.94
CA THR A 201 9.73 -13.29 -3.71
C THR A 201 8.92 -14.58 -3.76
N GLN A 202 9.58 -15.69 -3.48
CA GLN A 202 8.95 -16.99 -3.23
C GLN A 202 8.52 -17.05 -1.77
N PHE A 203 7.26 -16.74 -1.51
CA PHE A 203 6.70 -16.75 -0.16
C PHE A 203 6.49 -18.19 0.33
N SER A 204 6.96 -18.49 1.52
CA SER A 204 6.78 -19.80 2.14
C SER A 204 6.08 -19.67 3.49
N PRO A 205 5.04 -20.46 3.76
CA PRO A 205 4.45 -20.53 5.10
C PRO A 205 5.44 -21.04 6.15
N SER A 206 5.16 -20.74 7.41
CA SER A 206 5.84 -21.36 8.56
C SER A 206 5.47 -22.84 8.70
N SER A 207 6.15 -23.55 9.60
CA SER A 207 5.82 -24.96 9.95
C SER A 207 4.39 -25.11 10.51
N ALA A 208 3.82 -24.03 11.08
CA ALA A 208 2.42 -24.01 11.52
C ALA A 208 1.43 -23.71 10.36
N GLY A 209 1.90 -23.59 9.12
CA GLY A 209 1.09 -23.28 7.96
C GLY A 209 0.71 -21.79 7.81
N LYS A 210 1.26 -20.89 8.63
CA LYS A 210 0.95 -19.46 8.57
C LYS A 210 1.84 -18.74 7.58
N LEU A 211 1.21 -17.89 6.74
CA LEU A 211 1.89 -16.97 5.85
C LEU A 211 1.27 -15.56 6.00
N VAL A 212 2.04 -14.68 6.60
CA VAL A 212 1.68 -13.25 6.78
C VAL A 212 2.52 -12.42 5.81
N ILE A 213 1.86 -11.57 5.03
CA ILE A 213 2.52 -10.62 4.10
C ILE A 213 2.01 -9.22 4.44
N ASN A 214 2.90 -8.33 4.84
CA ASN A 214 2.59 -6.95 5.22
C ASN A 214 3.01 -5.96 4.12
N GLY A 215 2.29 -4.85 4.00
CA GLY A 215 2.68 -3.73 3.16
C GLY A 215 2.12 -3.80 1.73
N ILE A 216 0.86 -4.17 1.59
CA ILE A 216 0.14 -4.15 0.32
C ILE A 216 -0.80 -2.94 0.20
N GLU A 217 -1.09 -2.54 -1.01
CA GLU A 217 -2.07 -1.53 -1.37
C GLU A 217 -3.49 -2.15 -1.52
N ALA A 218 -4.52 -1.31 -1.57
CA ALA A 218 -5.88 -1.74 -1.84
C ALA A 218 -6.08 -2.01 -3.33
N ASP A 219 -5.74 -3.20 -3.77
CA ASP A 219 -5.71 -3.64 -5.16
C ASP A 219 -6.20 -5.09 -5.31
N GLU A 220 -6.16 -5.58 -6.55
CA GLU A 220 -6.41 -6.99 -6.86
C GLU A 220 -5.08 -7.74 -7.04
N TYR A 221 -4.93 -8.85 -6.33
CA TYR A 221 -3.73 -9.69 -6.33
C TYR A 221 -4.06 -11.13 -6.70
N ALA A 222 -3.12 -11.79 -7.37
CA ALA A 222 -3.15 -13.22 -7.65
C ALA A 222 -2.02 -13.93 -6.91
N PHE A 223 -2.37 -14.95 -6.14
CA PHE A 223 -1.44 -15.86 -5.48
C PHE A 223 -1.32 -17.12 -6.33
N THR A 224 -0.17 -17.31 -6.95
CA THR A 224 0.17 -18.52 -7.71
C THR A 224 1.00 -19.46 -6.84
N GLU A 225 0.51 -20.66 -6.60
CA GLU A 225 1.29 -21.68 -5.91
C GLU A 225 2.27 -22.33 -6.88
N THR A 226 3.57 -22.09 -6.70
CA THR A 226 4.62 -22.62 -7.58
C THR A 226 5.20 -23.95 -7.13
N HIS A 227 5.12 -24.25 -5.83
CA HIS A 227 5.58 -25.52 -5.24
C HIS A 227 4.62 -25.99 -4.15
N SER A 228 4.46 -27.31 -4.06
CA SER A 228 3.75 -27.99 -2.99
C SER A 228 4.66 -29.02 -2.34
N ASP A 229 4.28 -29.55 -1.18
CA ASP A 229 4.97 -30.69 -0.59
C ASP A 229 4.77 -31.98 -1.43
N ALA A 230 5.74 -32.90 -1.35
CA ALA A 230 5.70 -34.14 -2.11
C ALA A 230 4.46 -34.95 -1.77
N GLY A 231 3.77 -35.47 -2.79
CA GLY A 231 2.53 -36.23 -2.63
C GLY A 231 1.26 -35.38 -2.55
N TYR A 232 1.36 -34.08 -2.74
CA TYR A 232 0.20 -33.15 -2.82
C TYR A 232 0.17 -32.44 -4.16
N SER A 233 -1.05 -32.16 -4.65
CA SER A 233 -1.26 -31.44 -5.89
C SER A 233 -1.14 -29.92 -5.65
N LEU A 234 -0.54 -29.22 -6.60
CA LEU A 234 -0.64 -27.77 -6.67
C LEU A 234 -2.10 -27.33 -6.79
N LEU A 235 -2.37 -26.11 -6.42
CA LEU A 235 -3.65 -25.45 -6.68
C LEU A 235 -3.93 -25.45 -8.19
N LYS A 236 -5.19 -25.71 -8.56
CA LYS A 236 -5.59 -25.77 -9.98
C LYS A 236 -5.69 -24.39 -10.62
N LYS A 237 -5.82 -23.36 -9.83
CA LYS A 237 -5.92 -21.95 -10.25
C LYS A 237 -5.29 -21.06 -9.20
N ASP A 238 -4.92 -19.85 -9.61
CA ASP A 238 -4.50 -18.81 -8.70
C ASP A 238 -5.64 -18.44 -7.74
N ILE A 239 -5.28 -17.99 -6.55
CA ILE A 239 -6.21 -17.39 -5.61
C ILE A 239 -6.25 -15.89 -5.90
N THR A 240 -7.40 -15.37 -6.24
CA THR A 240 -7.59 -13.92 -6.45
C THR A 240 -8.03 -13.27 -5.14
N VAL A 241 -7.29 -12.27 -4.70
CA VAL A 241 -7.62 -11.47 -3.52
C VAL A 241 -7.77 -10.02 -3.93
N LYS A 242 -8.88 -9.40 -3.54
CA LYS A 242 -9.13 -7.98 -3.82
C LYS A 242 -9.42 -7.25 -2.53
N VAL A 243 -8.66 -6.20 -2.24
CA VAL A 243 -8.93 -5.23 -1.18
C VAL A 243 -9.58 -4.00 -1.79
N THR A 244 -10.71 -3.59 -1.23
CA THR A 244 -11.49 -2.43 -1.69
C THR A 244 -11.66 -1.44 -0.55
N GLU A 245 -11.44 -0.17 -0.83
CA GLU A 245 -11.60 0.93 0.10
C GLU A 245 -12.91 1.67 -0.17
N THR A 246 -13.73 1.79 0.86
CA THR A 246 -14.87 2.70 0.86
C THR A 246 -14.44 4.01 1.50
N LYS A 247 -14.40 5.06 0.71
CA LYS A 247 -13.93 6.38 1.13
C LYS A 247 -15.07 7.18 1.77
N ALA A 248 -14.75 7.85 2.88
CA ALA A 248 -15.63 8.82 3.52
C ALA A 248 -14.83 10.06 3.87
N ASN A 249 -15.42 11.23 3.65
CA ASN A 249 -14.83 12.49 4.06
C ASN A 249 -15.32 12.84 5.46
N ILE A 250 -14.41 13.03 6.38
CA ILE A 250 -14.70 13.61 7.68
C ILE A 250 -14.07 15.00 7.76
N THR A 251 -14.71 15.90 8.46
CA THR A 251 -14.17 17.23 8.77
C THR A 251 -13.92 17.27 10.27
N PRO A 252 -12.76 16.77 10.75
CA PRO A 252 -12.44 16.85 12.14
C PRO A 252 -12.30 18.32 12.54
N THR A 253 -12.88 18.69 13.67
CA THR A 253 -12.61 19.99 14.27
C THR A 253 -11.13 20.01 14.64
N ILE A 254 -10.35 20.90 14.00
CA ILE A 254 -8.90 21.01 14.22
C ILE A 254 -8.64 21.82 15.51
N ALA A 255 -9.34 21.54 16.58
CA ALA A 255 -9.09 22.18 17.87
C ALA A 255 -7.62 22.01 18.32
N ASN A 256 -7.01 20.91 17.98
CA ASN A 256 -5.63 20.58 18.37
C ASN A 256 -4.52 21.27 17.54
N ILE A 257 -4.88 22.03 16.51
CA ILE A 257 -3.90 22.75 15.70
C ILE A 257 -3.81 24.23 16.11
N THR A 258 -4.59 24.67 17.07
CA THR A 258 -4.55 26.03 17.60
C THR A 258 -3.16 26.41 18.15
N GLY A 259 -2.42 25.49 18.73
CA GLY A 259 -1.07 25.75 19.23
C GLY A 259 -0.04 26.17 18.18
N ILE A 260 -0.23 25.79 16.92
CA ILE A 260 0.66 26.20 15.81
C ILE A 260 0.29 27.59 15.30
N GLN A 261 -0.94 28.00 15.48
CA GLN A 261 -1.44 29.33 15.07
C GLN A 261 -0.90 30.46 15.93
N SER A 262 -0.49 30.14 17.14
CA SER A 262 0.00 31.09 18.13
C SER A 262 1.51 31.32 18.08
N LYS A 263 2.20 30.83 17.04
CA LYS A 263 3.61 31.14 16.93
C LYS A 263 3.78 32.63 16.65
N ALA A 264 3.96 33.36 17.73
CA ALA A 264 4.39 34.72 17.67
C ALA A 264 5.66 34.82 16.84
N ASP A 265 5.76 35.86 16.04
CA ASP A 265 7.06 36.34 15.59
C ASP A 265 7.92 36.58 16.84
N THR A 266 9.17 36.20 16.82
CA THR A 266 10.11 36.49 17.90
C THR A 266 10.41 38.00 18.02
N ASP A 267 9.95 38.78 17.07
CA ASP A 267 9.95 40.23 17.16
C ASP A 267 8.92 40.64 18.21
N SER A 268 9.37 41.39 19.22
CA SER A 268 8.53 41.86 20.32
C SER A 268 7.37 42.79 19.90
N THR A 269 7.36 43.21 18.66
CA THR A 269 6.28 44.01 18.06
C THR A 269 5.27 43.14 17.30
N ALA A 270 5.58 41.85 17.14
CA ALA A 270 4.71 40.93 16.47
C ALA A 270 3.48 40.71 17.32
N ASN A 271 2.39 41.11 16.80
CA ASN A 271 1.12 40.66 17.27
C ASN A 271 0.97 39.25 16.75
N ASP A 272 1.26 38.31 17.64
CA ASP A 272 1.21 36.90 17.27
C ASP A 272 -0.13 36.60 16.65
N GLY A 273 -0.05 36.03 15.57
CA GLY A 273 -1.14 35.82 14.71
C GLY A 273 -2.37 35.09 15.23
N VAL A 274 -2.50 34.77 16.50
CA VAL A 274 -3.73 34.14 16.97
C VAL A 274 -4.88 35.13 17.05
N ALA A 275 -4.61 36.30 17.52
CA ALA A 275 -5.65 37.34 17.60
C ALA A 275 -5.96 37.96 16.23
N ASN A 276 -4.98 37.98 15.32
CA ASN A 276 -5.06 38.66 14.04
C ASN A 276 -4.72 37.74 12.85
N GLY A 277 -4.03 36.67 13.08
CA GLY A 277 -3.74 35.65 12.08
C GLY A 277 -4.89 34.69 12.02
N THR A 278 -5.73 34.87 11.10
CA THR A 278 -6.76 33.93 10.79
C THR A 278 -6.10 32.67 10.27
N ALA A 279 -6.27 31.55 10.95
CA ALA A 279 -6.09 30.29 10.28
C ALA A 279 -7.04 30.30 9.09
N LEU A 280 -6.49 30.25 7.91
CA LEU A 280 -7.26 30.36 6.68
C LEU A 280 -8.14 29.13 6.48
N ASN A 281 -7.87 28.04 7.19
CA ASN A 281 -8.72 26.86 7.26
C ASN A 281 -8.74 26.28 8.68
N ASN A 282 -9.81 26.51 9.39
CA ASN A 282 -10.05 25.86 10.70
C ASN A 282 -10.55 24.42 10.55
N ASN A 283 -10.98 24.03 9.37
CA ASN A 283 -11.50 22.71 9.05
C ASN A 283 -10.72 22.11 7.89
N VAL A 284 -10.06 20.99 8.13
CA VAL A 284 -9.43 20.20 7.10
C VAL A 284 -10.32 19.00 6.82
N THR A 285 -10.69 18.78 5.57
CA THR A 285 -11.41 17.57 5.19
C THR A 285 -10.41 16.45 5.07
N VAL A 286 -10.52 15.43 5.92
CA VAL A 286 -9.69 14.24 5.90
C VAL A 286 -10.49 13.11 5.25
N GLN A 287 -9.91 12.45 4.28
CA GLN A 287 -10.48 11.25 3.70
C GLN A 287 -10.14 10.05 4.59
N THR A 288 -11.17 9.43 5.15
CA THR A 288 -11.07 8.17 5.89
C THR A 288 -11.54 7.01 5.02
N ILE A 289 -11.16 5.82 5.40
CA ILE A 289 -11.40 4.60 4.64
C ILE A 289 -11.97 3.53 5.56
N ALA A 290 -12.92 2.76 5.03
CA ALA A 290 -13.31 1.47 5.55
C ALA A 290 -12.94 0.41 4.50
N ALA A 291 -12.03 -0.51 4.83
CA ALA A 291 -11.60 -1.55 3.92
C ALA A 291 -12.52 -2.78 3.98
N SER A 292 -12.63 -3.46 2.86
CA SER A 292 -13.25 -4.77 2.74
C SER A 292 -12.44 -5.61 1.76
N ALA A 293 -12.58 -6.93 1.81
CA ALA A 293 -11.88 -7.81 0.90
C ALA A 293 -12.75 -8.95 0.38
N THR A 294 -12.37 -9.46 -0.80
CA THR A 294 -12.87 -10.72 -1.35
C THR A 294 -11.69 -11.65 -1.63
N VAL A 295 -11.96 -12.95 -1.49
CA VAL A 295 -11.07 -14.05 -1.92
C VAL A 295 -11.86 -14.89 -2.90
N ASP A 296 -11.37 -15.02 -4.13
CA ASP A 296 -12.08 -15.68 -5.24
C ASP A 296 -13.54 -15.20 -5.37
N ASP A 297 -13.73 -13.87 -5.39
CA ASP A 297 -15.01 -13.16 -5.45
C ASP A 297 -15.96 -13.39 -4.25
N THR A 298 -15.53 -14.14 -3.25
CA THR A 298 -16.30 -14.34 -2.02
C THR A 298 -15.83 -13.38 -0.94
N LYS A 299 -16.76 -12.75 -0.21
CA LYS A 299 -16.42 -11.85 0.89
C LYS A 299 -15.51 -12.54 1.90
N ALA A 300 -14.34 -11.96 2.13
CA ALA A 300 -13.36 -12.44 3.09
C ALA A 300 -13.52 -11.73 4.44
N THR A 301 -13.13 -12.42 5.50
CA THR A 301 -12.98 -11.80 6.82
C THR A 301 -11.65 -11.04 6.85
N MET A 302 -11.67 -9.85 7.44
CA MET A 302 -10.47 -9.09 7.75
C MET A 302 -10.30 -8.98 9.27
N THR A 303 -9.06 -9.14 9.74
CA THR A 303 -8.72 -9.04 11.17
C THR A 303 -7.99 -7.75 11.49
N LYS A 304 -7.94 -7.43 12.78
CA LYS A 304 -7.32 -6.20 13.33
C LYS A 304 -5.80 -6.32 13.41
N GLN A 305 -5.15 -5.14 13.44
CA GLN A 305 -3.83 -4.95 13.97
C GLN A 305 -3.92 -3.93 15.11
N GLY A 306 -3.76 -4.38 16.35
CA GLY A 306 -3.99 -3.51 17.51
C GLY A 306 -5.39 -2.90 17.49
N GLU A 307 -5.46 -1.58 17.50
CA GLU A 307 -6.72 -0.82 17.46
C GLU A 307 -7.20 -0.51 16.01
N SER A 308 -6.47 -0.98 14.99
CA SER A 308 -6.84 -0.76 13.60
C SER A 308 -7.68 -1.91 13.07
N ASP A 309 -8.88 -1.60 12.60
CA ASP A 309 -9.78 -2.55 11.95
C ASP A 309 -9.30 -2.89 10.53
N ASN A 310 -9.73 -4.04 10.02
CA ASN A 310 -9.55 -4.47 8.63
C ASN A 310 -8.08 -4.40 8.15
N ALA A 311 -7.14 -4.86 8.98
CA ALA A 311 -5.71 -4.82 8.68
C ALA A 311 -5.25 -6.01 7.81
N TYR A 312 -5.74 -7.22 8.09
CA TYR A 312 -5.32 -8.44 7.40
C TYR A 312 -6.48 -9.15 6.73
N VAL A 313 -6.32 -9.49 5.45
CA VAL A 313 -7.25 -10.38 4.75
C VAL A 313 -6.95 -11.82 5.14
N ASN A 314 -7.94 -12.50 5.72
CA ASN A 314 -7.81 -13.90 6.11
C ASN A 314 -8.17 -14.81 4.96
N MET A 315 -7.35 -15.81 4.70
CA MET A 315 -7.61 -16.85 3.73
C MET A 315 -7.10 -18.21 4.19
N GLU A 316 -7.77 -19.26 3.76
CA GLU A 316 -7.37 -20.63 4.01
C GLU A 316 -7.18 -21.36 2.69
N VAL A 317 -6.09 -22.10 2.57
CA VAL A 317 -5.69 -22.76 1.33
C VAL A 317 -5.31 -24.20 1.63
N THR A 318 -5.98 -25.15 0.98
CA THR A 318 -5.76 -26.59 1.21
C THR A 318 -5.27 -27.27 -0.05
N ASN A 319 -4.11 -27.96 0.03
CA ASN A 319 -3.66 -28.86 -1.03
C ASN A 319 -4.20 -30.25 -0.81
N GLN A 320 -4.66 -30.84 -1.91
CA GLN A 320 -5.19 -32.21 -1.90
C GLN A 320 -4.08 -33.20 -2.04
N LYS A 321 -4.15 -34.26 -1.25
CA LYS A 321 -3.25 -35.39 -1.39
C LYS A 321 -3.42 -36.01 -2.78
N GLN A 322 -2.30 -36.30 -3.45
CA GLN A 322 -2.32 -36.97 -4.74
C GLN A 322 -2.74 -38.43 -4.55
N PHE A 323 -3.63 -38.87 -5.38
CA PHE A 323 -3.97 -40.25 -5.45
C PHE A 323 -2.86 -40.98 -6.22
N LEU A 324 -1.94 -41.63 -5.49
CA LEU A 324 -0.97 -42.50 -6.11
C LEU A 324 -1.73 -43.75 -6.55
N LEU A 325 -1.95 -43.88 -7.84
CA LEU A 325 -2.33 -45.19 -8.37
C LEU A 325 -1.24 -46.19 -7.96
N PRO A 326 -1.60 -47.34 -7.43
CA PRO A 326 -0.60 -48.37 -7.11
C PRO A 326 0.30 -48.54 -8.33
N MET A 327 1.61 -48.46 -8.13
CA MET A 327 2.56 -48.69 -9.22
C MET A 327 2.28 -50.05 -9.81
N THR A 328 1.84 -50.07 -11.07
CA THR A 328 1.49 -51.29 -11.82
C THR A 328 2.73 -52.03 -12.28
N GLY A 329 3.60 -52.38 -11.35
CA GLY A 329 4.85 -53.14 -11.54
C GLY A 329 5.03 -54.23 -10.53
N GLY A 330 3.97 -54.85 -10.06
CA GLY A 330 4.01 -55.93 -9.08
C GLY A 330 2.66 -56.69 -9.02
N ALA A 331 2.38 -57.39 -7.95
CA ALA A 331 1.14 -58.18 -7.75
C ALA A 331 -0.17 -57.42 -8.02
N GLY A 332 -0.17 -56.04 -7.90
CA GLY A 332 -1.32 -55.20 -8.20
C GLY A 332 -1.72 -55.18 -9.68
N SER A 333 -0.79 -55.30 -10.63
CA SER A 333 -1.09 -55.36 -12.07
C SER A 333 -1.84 -56.65 -12.41
N TYR A 334 -1.45 -57.76 -11.80
CA TYR A 334 -2.10 -59.07 -12.01
C TYR A 334 -3.53 -59.06 -11.45
N LEU A 335 -3.77 -58.38 -10.31
CA LEU A 335 -5.10 -58.27 -9.73
C LEU A 335 -6.05 -57.43 -10.59
N LEU A 336 -5.57 -56.31 -11.19
CA LEU A 336 -6.37 -55.50 -12.11
C LEU A 336 -6.65 -56.22 -13.43
N ILE A 337 -5.68 -56.96 -13.98
CA ILE A 337 -5.86 -57.80 -15.17
C ILE A 337 -6.85 -58.93 -14.89
N ILE A 338 -6.73 -59.61 -13.75
CA ILE A 338 -7.65 -60.68 -13.34
C ILE A 338 -9.06 -60.13 -13.16
N ALA A 339 -9.22 -59.00 -12.49
CA ALA A 339 -10.53 -58.37 -12.33
C ALA A 339 -11.14 -57.97 -13.69
N GLY A 340 -10.35 -57.40 -14.59
CA GLY A 340 -10.76 -57.04 -15.94
C GLY A 340 -11.21 -58.26 -16.75
N VAL A 341 -10.48 -59.35 -16.71
CA VAL A 341 -10.82 -60.63 -17.39
C VAL A 341 -12.09 -61.23 -16.81
N VAL A 342 -12.26 -61.22 -15.47
CA VAL A 342 -13.49 -61.72 -14.82
C VAL A 342 -14.70 -60.91 -15.22
N ILE A 343 -14.60 -59.59 -15.23
CA ILE A 343 -15.71 -58.71 -15.65
C ILE A 343 -16.07 -58.94 -17.13
N ALA A 344 -15.06 -59.02 -18.01
CA ALA A 344 -15.29 -59.32 -19.43
C ALA A 344 -15.89 -60.69 -19.63
N GLY A 345 -15.41 -61.74 -18.89
CA GLY A 345 -15.95 -63.07 -18.93
C GLY A 345 -17.40 -63.16 -18.45
N CYS A 346 -17.73 -62.52 -17.35
CA CYS A 346 -19.11 -62.41 -16.85
C CYS A 346 -20.03 -61.66 -17.85
N GLY A 347 -19.55 -60.60 -18.46
CA GLY A 347 -20.27 -59.86 -19.50
C GLY A 347 -20.58 -60.75 -20.72
N PHE A 348 -19.59 -61.55 -21.17
CA PHE A 348 -19.76 -62.49 -22.30
C PHE A 348 -20.77 -63.60 -22.01
N ILE A 349 -20.79 -64.13 -20.80
CA ILE A 349 -21.72 -65.17 -20.34
C ILE A 349 -23.16 -64.56 -20.30
N ILE A 350 -23.32 -63.39 -19.80
CA ILE A 350 -24.64 -62.70 -19.74
C ILE A 350 -25.18 -62.45 -21.17
N ILE A 351 -24.32 -61.96 -22.08
CA ILE A 351 -24.72 -61.72 -23.47
C ILE A 351 -25.10 -63.03 -24.16
N LYS A 352 -24.34 -64.10 -23.96
CA LYS A 352 -24.64 -65.43 -24.54
C LYS A 352 -25.91 -66.07 -23.97
N LYS A 353 -26.16 -65.87 -22.68
CA LYS A 353 -27.43 -66.31 -22.03
C LYS A 353 -28.65 -65.55 -22.51
N ASN A 354 -28.52 -64.22 -22.72
CA ASN A 354 -29.59 -63.36 -23.28
C ASN A 354 -29.84 -63.67 -24.75
N LYS A 355 -28.84 -64.06 -25.54
CA LYS A 355 -29.03 -64.49 -26.95
C LYS A 355 -29.76 -65.82 -27.06
N LYS A 356 -29.45 -66.81 -26.22
CA LYS A 356 -30.19 -68.08 -26.13
C LYS A 356 -31.65 -67.92 -25.68
N ARG A 357 -31.98 -66.89 -24.88
CA ARG A 357 -33.36 -66.60 -24.46
C ARG A 357 -34.21 -65.97 -25.56
N LYS A 358 -33.57 -65.31 -26.54
CA LYS A 358 -34.28 -64.74 -27.70
C LYS A 358 -34.50 -65.74 -28.87
N GLU A 359 -33.82 -66.80 -28.85
CA GLU A 359 -34.01 -67.87 -29.86
C GLU A 359 -35.01 -68.98 -29.46
N VAL A 360 -35.69 -68.82 -28.30
CA VAL A 360 -36.68 -69.80 -27.75
C VAL A 360 -38.03 -69.12 -27.51
N GLN A 361 -38.30 -67.94 -28.18
CA GLN A 361 -39.64 -67.31 -28.28
C GLN A 361 -40.09 -67.33 -29.71
#